data_33dd2c964580353b2cf13d9ad9db84a9
#
_entry.id   33dd2c964580353b2cf13d9ad9db84a9
#
_cell.length_a   1.000
_cell.length_b   1.000
_cell.length_c   1.000
_cell.angle_alpha   90.00
_cell.angle_beta   90.00
_cell.angle_gamma   90.00
#
_symmetry.space_group_name_H-M   'P 1'
#
loop_
_entity.id
_entity.type
_entity.pdbx_description
1 polymer ?
#
loop_
_entity_poly.entity_id
_entity_poly.type
_entity_poly.pdbx_seq_one_letter_code
_entity_poly.pdbx_strand_id
1 'polypeptide(L)'
;RVSDPTNYTDESPGANDNASGMAGTIEAARVLSKYKFENSIIYMGLSGEEQGLFGGGGVAQYAKDQGWEVIGIFNNDMIGNITGVDGIVSNVDFRIFSEPVPPTETEEQRKARRFYGGEVDGISRQLARYVHKNVKQYMPEMNPMMIYRLDRFGRGGHHRPFNDAGFPGIRIMEAHENYTQQHQDIRVENGIAYGDVLEHVNFKYAAKLTAVNAINLASLAWAPPSPTTVKIGGIVQPAAKFQWSKVDDAKGYKIYWRDTTSPTWDYSRYVGDVTEFTLEGIVIDNFFFGVSAVGENGFESPVVFPNGIFR
;
A
#
# COMPACT_ATOMS: atom_id res chain seq x y z
N ARG A 1 -20.66 -0.26 12.30
CA ARG A 1 -22.14 -0.33 12.27
C ARG A 1 -22.68 -1.50 13.07
N VAL A 2 -23.98 -1.50 13.41
CA VAL A 2 -24.71 -2.67 13.94
C VAL A 2 -24.97 -3.70 12.83
N SER A 3 -25.54 -4.86 13.18
CA SER A 3 -25.77 -5.96 12.23
C SER A 3 -26.73 -5.58 11.09
N ASP A 4 -27.76 -4.77 11.36
CA ASP A 4 -28.62 -4.19 10.33
C ASP A 4 -28.05 -2.87 9.81
N PRO A 5 -27.58 -2.79 8.55
CA PRO A 5 -26.96 -1.57 8.00
C PRO A 5 -27.95 -0.41 7.84
N THR A 6 -29.26 -0.64 7.96
CA THR A 6 -30.29 0.40 7.89
C THR A 6 -30.70 0.95 9.26
N ASN A 7 -30.23 0.33 10.33
CA ASN A 7 -30.49 0.78 11.70
C ASN A 7 -29.62 2.01 12.04
N TYR A 8 -30.27 3.10 12.35
CA TYR A 8 -29.65 4.37 12.71
C TYR A 8 -30.01 4.84 14.12
N THR A 9 -30.65 3.98 14.91
CA THR A 9 -31.14 4.30 16.26
C THR A 9 -30.37 3.61 17.36
N ASP A 10 -29.86 2.41 17.10
CA ASP A 10 -29.16 1.64 18.11
C ASP A 10 -27.68 2.11 18.26
N GLU A 11 -27.14 1.88 19.45
CA GLU A 11 -25.76 2.27 19.74
C GLU A 11 -24.78 1.47 18.88
N SER A 12 -23.93 2.21 18.14
CA SER A 12 -22.90 1.66 17.27
C SER A 12 -21.60 2.44 17.47
N PRO A 13 -20.79 2.11 18.49
CA PRO A 13 -19.60 2.86 18.83
C PRO A 13 -18.55 2.91 17.68
N GLY A 14 -18.42 1.80 16.92
CA GLY A 14 -17.46 1.72 15.82
C GLY A 14 -16.02 1.92 16.30
N ALA A 15 -15.68 1.35 17.47
CA ALA A 15 -14.42 1.64 18.14
C ALA A 15 -13.20 1.14 17.36
N ASN A 16 -13.33 -0.04 16.74
CA ASN A 16 -12.32 -0.54 15.81
C ASN A 16 -12.67 -0.23 14.36
N ASP A 17 -13.94 -0.35 13.97
CA ASP A 17 -14.46 -0.11 12.63
C ASP A 17 -15.31 1.18 12.60
N ASN A 18 -14.74 2.37 12.38
CA ASN A 18 -13.31 2.59 12.06
C ASN A 18 -12.71 3.75 12.90
N ALA A 19 -13.09 3.89 14.17
CA ALA A 19 -12.48 4.92 15.02
C ALA A 19 -10.97 4.65 15.25
N SER A 20 -10.54 3.37 15.23
CA SER A 20 -9.11 3.02 15.29
C SER A 20 -8.31 3.61 14.14
N GLY A 21 -8.78 3.48 12.90
CA GLY A 21 -8.12 4.04 11.71
C GLY A 21 -8.17 5.57 11.69
N MET A 22 -9.26 6.17 12.15
CA MET A 22 -9.39 7.63 12.29
C MET A 22 -8.41 8.19 13.31
N ALA A 23 -8.29 7.56 14.49
CA ALA A 23 -7.33 7.94 15.52
C ALA A 23 -5.90 7.84 15.00
N GLY A 24 -5.57 6.75 14.29
CA GLY A 24 -4.28 6.56 13.65
C GLY A 24 -3.96 7.66 12.61
N THR A 25 -4.93 8.04 11.82
CA THR A 25 -4.77 9.14 10.83
C THR A 25 -4.50 10.48 11.50
N ILE A 26 -5.24 10.82 12.55
CA ILE A 26 -5.06 12.06 13.32
C ILE A 26 -3.70 12.07 14.01
N GLU A 27 -3.29 10.95 14.61
CA GLU A 27 -2.01 10.85 15.30
C GLU A 27 -0.82 10.92 14.32
N ALA A 28 -0.92 10.28 13.16
CA ALA A 28 0.07 10.43 12.09
C ALA A 28 0.20 11.89 11.66
N ALA A 29 -0.92 12.60 11.48
CA ALA A 29 -0.93 14.03 11.16
C ALA A 29 -0.24 14.86 12.26
N ARG A 30 -0.56 14.60 13.54
CA ARG A 30 0.04 15.29 14.70
C ARG A 30 1.56 15.11 14.75
N VAL A 31 2.05 13.91 14.49
CA VAL A 31 3.49 13.61 14.51
C VAL A 31 4.19 14.23 13.31
N LEU A 32 3.67 13.99 12.11
CA LEU A 32 4.33 14.37 10.87
C LEU A 32 4.23 15.88 10.55
N SER A 33 3.27 16.61 11.11
CA SER A 33 3.17 18.08 10.99
C SER A 33 4.40 18.85 11.51
N LYS A 34 5.28 18.19 12.26
CA LYS A 34 6.53 18.76 12.79
C LYS A 34 7.68 18.76 11.79
N TYR A 35 7.50 18.10 10.64
CA TYR A 35 8.53 17.92 9.62
C TYR A 35 8.17 18.68 8.36
N LYS A 36 9.19 19.00 7.56
CA LYS A 36 9.02 19.52 6.20
C LYS A 36 9.30 18.40 5.21
N PHE A 37 8.45 18.29 4.22
CA PHE A 37 8.52 17.26 3.20
C PHE A 37 8.62 17.91 1.81
N GLU A 38 9.13 17.17 0.84
CA GLU A 38 9.17 17.56 -0.57
C GLU A 38 7.79 17.40 -1.22
N ASN A 39 7.03 16.37 -0.82
CA ASN A 39 5.69 16.10 -1.32
C ASN A 39 4.65 16.38 -0.23
N SER A 40 3.42 16.70 -0.64
CA SER A 40 2.29 16.95 0.26
C SER A 40 1.74 15.65 0.84
N ILE A 41 1.35 15.68 2.12
CA ILE A 41 0.58 14.60 2.76
C ILE A 41 -0.81 15.14 3.09
N ILE A 42 -1.85 14.45 2.62
CA ILE A 42 -3.25 14.79 2.91
C ILE A 42 -3.81 13.74 3.86
N TYR A 43 -4.33 14.17 4.99
CA TYR A 43 -4.99 13.32 5.98
C TYR A 43 -6.50 13.49 5.84
N MET A 44 -7.23 12.38 5.70
CA MET A 44 -8.65 12.42 5.39
C MET A 44 -9.46 11.50 6.31
N GLY A 45 -10.56 12.04 6.87
CA GLY A 45 -11.65 11.26 7.40
C GLY A 45 -12.77 11.22 6.38
N LEU A 46 -13.07 10.05 5.85
CA LEU A 46 -14.04 9.87 4.77
C LEU A 46 -15.35 9.27 5.31
N SER A 47 -16.47 9.83 4.91
CA SER A 47 -17.80 9.38 5.31
C SER A 47 -18.40 8.40 4.31
N GLY A 48 -19.44 7.67 4.77
CA GLY A 48 -20.25 6.81 3.90
C GLY A 48 -19.51 5.60 3.36
N GLU A 49 -18.61 5.00 4.17
CA GLU A 49 -17.94 3.76 3.80
C GLU A 49 -18.95 2.64 3.63
N GLU A 50 -19.73 2.35 4.67
CA GLU A 50 -20.72 1.30 4.74
C GLU A 50 -21.90 1.47 3.76
N GLN A 51 -22.13 2.70 3.32
CA GLN A 51 -23.20 3.06 2.37
C GLN A 51 -22.75 2.98 0.91
N GLY A 52 -21.50 2.61 0.64
CA GLY A 52 -20.98 2.45 -0.72
C GLY A 52 -19.75 3.31 -1.04
N LEU A 53 -18.90 3.57 -0.06
CA LEU A 53 -17.61 4.25 -0.21
C LEU A 53 -17.75 5.70 -0.74
N PHE A 54 -18.85 6.40 -0.43
CA PHE A 54 -19.18 7.70 -1.02
C PHE A 54 -18.09 8.75 -0.81
N GLY A 55 -17.52 8.86 0.40
CA GLY A 55 -16.46 9.82 0.69
C GLY A 55 -15.21 9.56 -0.15
N GLY A 56 -14.80 8.29 -0.24
CA GLY A 56 -13.67 7.89 -1.09
C GLY A 56 -13.93 8.16 -2.57
N GLY A 57 -15.13 7.85 -3.06
CA GLY A 57 -15.52 8.11 -4.45
C GLY A 57 -15.49 9.61 -4.80
N GLY A 58 -16.03 10.45 -3.92
CA GLY A 58 -16.03 11.90 -4.12
C GLY A 58 -14.62 12.49 -4.15
N VAL A 59 -13.74 12.08 -3.24
CA VAL A 59 -12.36 12.59 -3.20
C VAL A 59 -11.52 12.04 -4.35
N ALA A 60 -11.66 10.76 -4.70
CA ALA A 60 -10.94 10.17 -5.84
C ALA A 60 -11.30 10.88 -7.15
N GLN A 61 -12.59 11.16 -7.38
CA GLN A 61 -13.03 11.92 -8.54
C GLN A 61 -12.49 13.35 -8.52
N TYR A 62 -12.56 14.04 -7.37
CA TYR A 62 -12.01 15.39 -7.20
C TYR A 62 -10.50 15.40 -7.51
N ALA A 63 -9.73 14.48 -6.98
CA ALA A 63 -8.29 14.38 -7.24
C ALA A 63 -8.00 14.22 -8.74
N LYS A 64 -8.80 13.38 -9.42
CA LYS A 64 -8.70 13.17 -10.87
C LYS A 64 -9.02 14.44 -11.66
N ASP A 65 -10.10 15.14 -11.30
CA ASP A 65 -10.54 16.37 -11.96
C ASP A 65 -9.52 17.52 -11.76
N GLN A 66 -8.85 17.54 -10.61
CA GLN A 66 -7.78 18.51 -10.31
C GLN A 66 -6.41 18.10 -10.89
N GLY A 67 -6.30 16.93 -11.53
CA GLY A 67 -5.04 16.44 -12.08
C GLY A 67 -3.98 16.17 -11.00
N TRP A 68 -4.37 15.72 -9.81
CA TRP A 68 -3.43 15.41 -8.76
C TRP A 68 -2.53 14.24 -9.13
N GLU A 69 -1.23 14.39 -8.89
CA GLU A 69 -0.28 13.28 -8.94
C GLU A 69 -0.26 12.57 -7.59
N VAL A 70 -1.06 11.51 -7.49
CA VAL A 70 -1.18 10.74 -6.24
C VAL A 70 -0.19 9.59 -6.24
N ILE A 71 0.81 9.63 -5.37
CA ILE A 71 1.88 8.62 -5.28
C ILE A 71 1.57 7.47 -4.32
N GLY A 72 0.55 7.60 -3.49
CA GLY A 72 0.10 6.54 -2.59
C GLY A 72 -1.11 6.89 -1.76
N ILE A 73 -2.05 5.97 -1.64
CA ILE A 73 -3.20 6.01 -0.74
C ILE A 73 -3.06 4.88 0.28
N PHE A 74 -3.09 5.25 1.57
CA PHE A 74 -3.04 4.33 2.70
C PHE A 74 -4.40 4.35 3.41
N ASN A 75 -5.19 3.31 3.20
CA ASN A 75 -6.48 3.16 3.88
C ASN A 75 -6.31 2.33 5.15
N ASN A 76 -6.62 2.93 6.29
CA ASN A 76 -6.59 2.28 7.61
C ASN A 76 -8.02 1.93 8.03
N ASP A 77 -8.34 0.65 8.01
CA ASP A 77 -9.70 0.19 8.31
C ASP A 77 -9.67 -1.34 8.53
N MET A 78 -9.64 -1.72 9.64
CA MET A 78 -9.52 -1.60 11.07
C MET A 78 -8.07 -1.88 11.52
N ILE A 79 -7.60 -1.24 12.56
CA ILE A 79 -6.20 -1.40 13.02
C ILE A 79 -6.06 -1.64 14.54
N GLY A 80 -7.12 -2.05 15.22
CA GLY A 80 -7.15 -2.12 16.69
C GLY A 80 -7.31 -3.51 17.28
N ASN A 81 -7.67 -4.55 16.53
CA ASN A 81 -7.88 -5.88 17.11
C ASN A 81 -6.65 -6.79 16.95
N ILE A 82 -6.37 -7.56 18.00
CA ILE A 82 -5.25 -8.52 18.02
C ILE A 82 -5.71 -9.98 18.20
N THR A 83 -6.99 -10.22 18.45
CA THR A 83 -7.52 -11.56 18.78
C THR A 83 -8.51 -11.98 17.72
N GLY A 84 -8.15 -12.98 16.93
CA GLY A 84 -9.00 -13.52 15.86
C GLY A 84 -10.01 -14.58 16.33
N VAL A 85 -11.03 -14.80 15.51
CA VAL A 85 -11.95 -15.94 15.69
C VAL A 85 -11.28 -17.30 15.49
N ASP A 86 -10.11 -17.31 14.87
CA ASP A 86 -9.23 -18.46 14.71
C ASP A 86 -8.46 -18.83 15.99
N GLY A 87 -8.64 -18.05 17.06
CA GLY A 87 -7.96 -18.23 18.34
C GLY A 87 -6.52 -17.71 18.37
N ILE A 88 -6.05 -17.13 17.29
CA ILE A 88 -4.72 -16.53 17.21
C ILE A 88 -4.75 -15.14 17.87
N VAL A 89 -3.74 -14.86 18.69
CA VAL A 89 -3.50 -13.54 19.29
C VAL A 89 -2.16 -13.04 18.79
N SER A 90 -2.18 -11.96 18.01
CA SER A 90 -0.97 -11.36 17.47
C SER A 90 -1.03 -9.83 17.50
N ASN A 91 -0.01 -9.20 18.05
CA ASN A 91 0.17 -7.76 18.07
C ASN A 91 1.31 -7.29 17.16
N VAL A 92 1.74 -8.14 16.22
CA VAL A 92 2.81 -7.84 15.26
C VAL A 92 2.40 -8.14 13.82
N ASP A 93 1.46 -9.07 13.61
CA ASP A 93 0.97 -9.42 12.28
C ASP A 93 -0.04 -8.37 11.79
N PHE A 94 0.07 -7.97 10.53
CA PHE A 94 -0.92 -7.11 9.86
C PHE A 94 -0.94 -7.40 8.36
N ARG A 95 -2.05 -7.08 7.71
CA ARG A 95 -2.26 -7.32 6.27
C ARG A 95 -2.07 -6.05 5.46
N ILE A 96 -1.49 -6.22 4.26
CA ILE A 96 -1.40 -5.19 3.22
C ILE A 96 -2.11 -5.72 1.98
N PHE A 97 -3.30 -5.21 1.72
CA PHE A 97 -4.05 -5.54 0.51
C PHE A 97 -3.62 -4.64 -0.65
N SER A 98 -3.47 -5.23 -1.84
CA SER A 98 -3.09 -4.48 -3.04
C SER A 98 -3.64 -5.15 -4.29
N GLU A 99 -4.23 -4.37 -5.19
CA GLU A 99 -4.66 -4.90 -6.47
C GLU A 99 -3.48 -5.22 -7.40
N PRO A 100 -3.62 -6.20 -8.30
CA PRO A 100 -2.54 -6.59 -9.21
C PRO A 100 -2.33 -5.61 -10.36
N VAL A 101 -3.41 -5.11 -10.95
CA VAL A 101 -3.39 -4.26 -12.14
C VAL A 101 -4.51 -3.23 -12.03
N PRO A 102 -4.24 -1.94 -12.31
CA PRO A 102 -5.27 -0.91 -12.31
C PRO A 102 -6.40 -1.21 -13.30
N PRO A 103 -7.67 -1.02 -12.95
CA PRO A 103 -8.79 -1.21 -13.87
C PRO A 103 -8.81 -0.18 -15.00
N THR A 104 -8.03 0.88 -14.88
CA THR A 104 -7.85 1.91 -15.92
C THR A 104 -6.82 1.53 -16.99
N GLU A 105 -6.21 0.34 -16.90
CA GLU A 105 -5.25 -0.13 -17.88
C GLU A 105 -5.89 -0.20 -19.27
N THR A 106 -5.25 0.44 -20.25
CA THR A 106 -5.69 0.38 -21.64
C THR A 106 -5.37 -0.98 -22.27
N GLU A 107 -6.03 -1.32 -23.38
CA GLU A 107 -5.75 -2.55 -24.14
C GLU A 107 -4.30 -2.59 -24.65
N GLU A 108 -3.73 -1.45 -25.00
CA GLU A 108 -2.33 -1.34 -25.40
C GLU A 108 -1.38 -1.62 -24.23
N GLN A 109 -1.62 -1.01 -23.08
CA GLN A 109 -0.85 -1.25 -21.86
C GLN A 109 -0.96 -2.73 -21.43
N ARG A 110 -2.14 -3.33 -21.52
CA ARG A 110 -2.36 -4.74 -21.22
C ARG A 110 -1.53 -5.66 -22.12
N LYS A 111 -1.50 -5.39 -23.43
CA LYS A 111 -0.69 -6.16 -24.38
C LYS A 111 0.81 -6.01 -24.08
N ALA A 112 1.26 -4.78 -23.84
CA ALA A 112 2.64 -4.48 -23.50
C ALA A 112 3.04 -5.22 -22.21
N ARG A 113 2.26 -5.09 -21.12
CA ARG A 113 2.48 -5.74 -19.83
C ARG A 113 2.62 -7.26 -19.98
N ARG A 114 1.73 -7.92 -20.73
CA ARG A 114 1.84 -9.36 -20.99
C ARG A 114 3.11 -9.72 -21.78
N PHE A 115 3.47 -8.90 -22.76
CA PHE A 115 4.66 -9.12 -23.55
C PHE A 115 5.98 -8.94 -22.78
N TYR A 116 6.00 -8.01 -21.80
CA TYR A 116 7.17 -7.78 -20.95
C TYR A 116 7.18 -8.66 -19.69
N GLY A 117 6.19 -9.53 -19.51
CA GLY A 117 6.10 -10.42 -18.36
C GLY A 117 5.66 -9.76 -17.06
N GLY A 118 5.07 -8.56 -17.10
CA GLY A 118 4.64 -7.81 -15.91
C GLY A 118 3.19 -8.08 -15.49
N GLU A 119 2.77 -9.33 -15.37
CA GLU A 119 1.36 -9.68 -15.22
C GLU A 119 0.67 -9.18 -13.95
N VAL A 120 1.38 -9.02 -12.85
CA VAL A 120 0.80 -8.73 -11.53
C VAL A 120 1.50 -7.61 -10.77
N ASP A 121 2.31 -6.80 -11.44
CA ASP A 121 3.15 -5.78 -10.83
C ASP A 121 2.65 -4.35 -11.05
N GLY A 122 1.35 -4.13 -10.88
CA GLY A 122 0.75 -2.81 -10.92
C GLY A 122 1.20 -1.89 -9.78
N ILE A 123 0.86 -0.60 -9.91
CA ILE A 123 1.32 0.47 -9.00
C ILE A 123 0.93 0.24 -7.54
N SER A 124 -0.28 -0.27 -7.25
CA SER A 124 -0.71 -0.60 -5.89
C SER A 124 0.12 -1.76 -5.30
N ARG A 125 0.47 -2.76 -6.11
CA ARG A 125 1.34 -3.85 -5.69
C ARG A 125 2.76 -3.37 -5.38
N GLN A 126 3.29 -2.42 -6.15
CA GLN A 126 4.59 -1.82 -5.86
C GLN A 126 4.54 -0.98 -4.59
N LEU A 127 3.46 -0.23 -4.34
CA LEU A 127 3.25 0.49 -3.09
C LEU A 127 3.22 -0.47 -1.88
N ALA A 128 2.54 -1.62 -2.01
CA ALA A 128 2.53 -2.63 -0.95
C ALA A 128 3.93 -3.21 -0.68
N ARG A 129 4.74 -3.49 -1.72
CA ARG A 129 6.14 -3.90 -1.56
C ARG A 129 7.00 -2.81 -0.93
N TYR A 130 6.73 -1.56 -1.26
CA TYR A 130 7.39 -0.40 -0.64
C TYR A 130 7.15 -0.37 0.88
N VAL A 131 5.89 -0.52 1.30
CA VAL A 131 5.53 -0.62 2.72
C VAL A 131 6.21 -1.80 3.39
N HIS A 132 6.14 -2.98 2.78
CA HIS A 132 6.80 -4.18 3.29
C HIS A 132 8.30 -3.95 3.54
N LYS A 133 9.02 -3.40 2.54
CA LYS A 133 10.45 -3.09 2.64
C LYS A 133 10.74 -2.15 3.81
N ASN A 134 10.02 -1.04 3.89
CA ASN A 134 10.23 -0.04 4.92
C ASN A 134 9.92 -0.56 6.33
N VAL A 135 8.86 -1.36 6.47
CA VAL A 135 8.54 -2.01 7.75
C VAL A 135 9.66 -2.94 8.17
N LYS A 136 10.17 -3.78 7.28
CA LYS A 136 11.31 -4.67 7.62
C LYS A 136 12.58 -3.90 7.98
N GLN A 137 12.75 -2.70 7.45
CA GLN A 137 13.91 -1.84 7.75
C GLN A 137 13.76 -1.07 9.08
N TYR A 138 12.60 -0.47 9.34
CA TYR A 138 12.40 0.48 10.43
C TYR A 138 11.64 -0.09 11.64
N MET A 139 10.86 -1.15 11.43
CA MET A 139 10.06 -1.85 12.45
C MET A 139 10.19 -3.37 12.25
N PRO A 140 11.42 -3.94 12.39
CA PRO A 140 11.68 -5.35 12.05
C PRO A 140 10.89 -6.35 12.89
N GLU A 141 10.37 -5.92 14.04
CA GLU A 141 9.49 -6.71 14.90
C GLU A 141 8.08 -6.91 14.33
N MET A 142 7.67 -6.06 13.36
CA MET A 142 6.37 -6.18 12.71
C MET A 142 6.42 -7.17 11.56
N ASN A 143 5.31 -7.87 11.35
CA ASN A 143 5.18 -8.89 10.32
C ASN A 143 4.12 -8.51 9.27
N PRO A 144 4.47 -7.79 8.21
CA PRO A 144 3.57 -7.42 7.13
C PRO A 144 3.23 -8.64 6.27
N MET A 145 1.94 -8.98 6.20
CA MET A 145 1.41 -10.02 5.34
C MET A 145 0.92 -9.40 4.02
N MET A 146 1.61 -9.72 2.93
CA MET A 146 1.23 -9.28 1.59
C MET A 146 0.00 -10.07 1.11
N ILE A 147 -1.15 -9.41 0.98
CA ILE A 147 -2.38 -10.03 0.48
C ILE A 147 -2.61 -9.59 -0.98
N TYR A 148 -2.45 -10.52 -1.90
CA TYR A 148 -2.48 -10.28 -3.34
C TYR A 148 -3.90 -10.23 -3.91
N ARG A 149 -4.72 -9.36 -3.34
CA ARG A 149 -6.06 -9.00 -3.80
C ARG A 149 -6.40 -7.57 -3.37
N LEU A 150 -7.33 -6.96 -4.06
CA LEU A 150 -7.77 -5.59 -3.81
C LEU A 150 -8.22 -5.39 -2.35
N ASP A 151 -9.04 -6.32 -1.81
CA ASP A 151 -9.54 -6.30 -0.43
C ASP A 151 -9.95 -7.71 0.00
N ARG A 152 -10.59 -7.84 1.16
CA ARG A 152 -11.23 -9.06 1.65
C ARG A 152 -12.25 -9.59 0.64
N PHE A 153 -12.55 -10.86 0.71
CA PHE A 153 -13.47 -11.49 -0.22
C PHE A 153 -14.88 -10.86 -0.14
N GLY A 154 -15.35 -10.29 -1.25
CA GLY A 154 -16.68 -9.66 -1.35
C GLY A 154 -16.84 -8.36 -0.57
N ARG A 155 -15.73 -7.74 -0.08
CA ARG A 155 -15.70 -6.51 0.72
C ARG A 155 -14.82 -5.44 0.08
N GLY A 156 -14.78 -4.26 0.67
CA GLY A 156 -13.99 -3.14 0.18
C GLY A 156 -13.55 -2.22 1.31
N GLY A 157 -13.06 -1.05 0.93
CA GLY A 157 -12.67 0.05 1.78
C GLY A 157 -12.37 1.27 0.93
N HIS A 158 -12.15 2.41 1.54
CA HIS A 158 -12.00 3.70 0.83
C HIS A 158 -10.80 3.79 -0.14
N HIS A 159 -9.83 2.86 -0.10
CA HIS A 159 -8.77 2.79 -1.13
C HIS A 159 -9.31 2.40 -2.50
N ARG A 160 -10.38 1.59 -2.55
CA ARG A 160 -10.94 1.06 -3.78
C ARG A 160 -11.37 2.14 -4.79
N PRO A 161 -12.15 3.19 -4.44
CA PRO A 161 -12.47 4.25 -5.39
C PRO A 161 -11.24 4.96 -5.98
N PHE A 162 -10.15 5.06 -5.24
CA PHE A 162 -8.89 5.60 -5.77
C PHE A 162 -8.24 4.62 -6.74
N ASN A 163 -8.26 3.31 -6.47
CA ASN A 163 -7.82 2.29 -7.43
C ASN A 163 -8.67 2.35 -8.70
N ASP A 164 -9.99 2.46 -8.59
CA ASP A 164 -10.92 2.59 -9.72
C ASP A 164 -10.62 3.87 -10.56
N ALA A 165 -10.10 4.92 -9.93
CA ALA A 165 -9.65 6.14 -10.59
C ALA A 165 -8.24 6.02 -11.22
N GLY A 166 -7.52 4.93 -10.95
CA GLY A 166 -6.16 4.65 -11.46
C GLY A 166 -5.04 5.08 -10.52
N PHE A 167 -5.33 5.44 -9.27
CA PHE A 167 -4.33 5.81 -8.27
C PHE A 167 -3.82 4.57 -7.49
N PRO A 168 -2.56 4.59 -7.00
CA PRO A 168 -2.03 3.50 -6.19
C PRO A 168 -2.63 3.51 -4.78
N GLY A 169 -3.59 2.64 -4.52
CA GLY A 169 -4.24 2.48 -3.21
C GLY A 169 -3.96 1.13 -2.59
N ILE A 170 -3.71 1.12 -1.29
CA ILE A 170 -3.57 -0.08 -0.46
C ILE A 170 -4.41 0.04 0.80
N ARG A 171 -4.79 -1.11 1.36
CA ARG A 171 -5.39 -1.18 2.70
C ARG A 171 -4.40 -1.80 3.67
N ILE A 172 -4.18 -1.12 4.79
CA ILE A 172 -3.47 -1.63 5.96
C ILE A 172 -4.52 -2.02 7.00
N MET A 173 -4.45 -3.26 7.47
CA MET A 173 -5.48 -3.82 8.34
C MET A 173 -4.88 -4.83 9.32
N GLU A 174 -5.54 -5.00 10.46
CA GLU A 174 -5.24 -6.09 11.39
C GLU A 174 -5.26 -7.46 10.70
N ALA A 175 -4.45 -8.42 11.19
CA ALA A 175 -4.32 -9.72 10.54
C ALA A 175 -5.46 -10.66 10.86
N HIS A 176 -5.88 -10.71 12.12
CA HIS A 176 -6.84 -11.69 12.65
C HIS A 176 -8.14 -10.99 13.03
N GLU A 177 -9.16 -11.11 12.16
CA GLU A 177 -10.45 -10.48 12.38
C GLU A 177 -11.29 -11.24 13.43
N ASN A 178 -12.05 -10.49 14.21
CA ASN A 178 -13.03 -11.04 15.14
C ASN A 178 -14.45 -10.62 14.75
N TYR A 179 -15.19 -11.52 14.12
CA TYR A 179 -16.53 -11.25 13.61
C TYR A 179 -17.59 -11.08 14.71
N THR A 180 -17.27 -11.33 15.98
CA THR A 180 -18.15 -10.97 17.11
C THR A 180 -18.00 -9.50 17.50
N GLN A 181 -16.91 -8.83 17.04
CA GLN A 181 -16.51 -7.48 17.41
C GLN A 181 -16.60 -6.46 16.27
N GLN A 182 -17.18 -6.83 15.12
CA GLN A 182 -17.41 -5.92 14.00
C GLN A 182 -18.80 -6.20 13.39
N HIS A 183 -19.52 -5.13 12.99
CA HIS A 183 -20.86 -5.22 12.38
C HIS A 183 -21.85 -6.01 13.25
N GLN A 184 -21.80 -5.81 14.57
CA GLN A 184 -22.62 -6.53 15.55
C GLN A 184 -23.36 -5.57 16.48
N ASP A 185 -24.58 -5.95 16.86
CA ASP A 185 -25.30 -5.30 17.95
C ASP A 185 -24.61 -5.61 19.27
N ILE A 186 -24.57 -4.62 20.18
CA ILE A 186 -23.97 -4.80 21.51
C ILE A 186 -24.86 -5.75 22.33
N ARG A 187 -24.36 -6.93 22.65
CA ARG A 187 -25.07 -7.94 23.43
C ARG A 187 -24.14 -8.98 24.03
N VAL A 188 -24.63 -9.73 24.96
CA VAL A 188 -24.00 -10.97 25.42
C VAL A 188 -24.93 -12.13 25.04
N GLU A 189 -24.39 -13.08 24.29
CA GLU A 189 -25.14 -14.24 23.82
C GLU A 189 -24.29 -15.50 24.01
N ASN A 190 -24.82 -16.51 24.70
CA ASN A 190 -24.10 -17.75 25.04
C ASN A 190 -22.74 -17.54 25.71
N GLY A 191 -22.61 -16.47 26.52
CA GLY A 191 -21.36 -16.11 27.22
C GLY A 191 -20.35 -15.38 26.32
N ILE A 192 -20.66 -15.07 25.07
CA ILE A 192 -19.83 -14.31 24.14
C ILE A 192 -20.30 -12.86 24.11
N ALA A 193 -19.37 -11.92 24.30
CA ALA A 193 -19.65 -10.50 24.14
C ALA A 193 -19.53 -10.10 22.66
N TYR A 194 -20.58 -9.46 22.15
CA TYR A 194 -20.67 -8.93 20.79
C TYR A 194 -20.66 -7.41 20.82
N GLY A 195 -20.20 -6.80 19.73
CA GLY A 195 -20.23 -5.36 19.50
C GLY A 195 -18.82 -4.78 19.29
N ASP A 196 -18.77 -3.71 18.52
CA ASP A 196 -17.52 -2.97 18.25
C ASP A 196 -17.35 -1.87 19.32
N VAL A 197 -16.87 -2.28 20.47
CA VAL A 197 -16.72 -1.44 21.68
C VAL A 197 -15.26 -1.20 22.01
N LEU A 198 -15.00 -0.16 22.79
CA LEU A 198 -13.65 0.31 23.10
C LEU A 198 -12.79 -0.73 23.84
N GLU A 199 -13.42 -1.57 24.65
CA GLU A 199 -12.77 -2.62 25.42
C GLU A 199 -12.07 -3.67 24.56
N HIS A 200 -12.48 -3.80 23.30
CA HIS A 200 -11.88 -4.72 22.34
C HIS A 200 -10.69 -4.13 21.59
N VAL A 201 -10.44 -2.82 21.71
CA VAL A 201 -9.35 -2.14 20.99
C VAL A 201 -8.03 -2.24 21.75
N ASN A 202 -7.02 -2.80 21.11
CA ASN A 202 -5.65 -2.79 21.61
C ASN A 202 -4.92 -1.54 21.15
N PHE A 203 -4.85 -0.52 22.02
CA PHE A 203 -4.21 0.77 21.70
C PHE A 203 -2.72 0.66 21.35
N LYS A 204 -2.00 -0.32 21.95
CA LYS A 204 -0.57 -0.51 21.67
C LYS A 204 -0.38 -1.04 20.24
N TYR A 205 -1.26 -1.91 19.79
CA TYR A 205 -1.23 -2.41 18.42
C TYR A 205 -1.66 -1.33 17.42
N ALA A 206 -2.73 -0.60 17.70
CA ALA A 206 -3.16 0.55 16.89
C ALA A 206 -2.03 1.59 16.75
N ALA A 207 -1.30 1.87 17.83
CA ALA A 207 -0.13 2.76 17.78
C ALA A 207 1.00 2.21 16.88
N LYS A 208 1.25 0.89 16.88
CA LYS A 208 2.23 0.27 15.97
C LYS A 208 1.81 0.43 14.50
N LEU A 209 0.55 0.15 14.17
CA LEU A 209 0.07 0.32 12.80
C LEU A 209 0.02 1.79 12.37
N THR A 210 -0.26 2.70 13.31
CA THR A 210 -0.09 4.15 13.09
C THR A 210 1.37 4.50 12.75
N ALA A 211 2.34 3.93 13.46
CA ALA A 211 3.76 4.13 13.16
C ALA A 211 4.15 3.54 11.80
N VAL A 212 3.63 2.38 11.42
CA VAL A 212 3.78 1.81 10.06
C VAL A 212 3.34 2.82 9.01
N ASN A 213 2.16 3.44 9.18
CA ASN A 213 1.66 4.46 8.27
C ASN A 213 2.57 5.70 8.25
N ALA A 214 2.91 6.24 9.42
CA ALA A 214 3.72 7.45 9.53
C ALA A 214 5.11 7.29 8.88
N ILE A 215 5.78 6.15 9.08
CA ILE A 215 7.07 5.84 8.45
C ILE A 215 6.94 5.84 6.92
N ASN A 216 5.91 5.20 6.39
CA ASN A 216 5.75 5.07 4.95
C ASN A 216 5.30 6.39 4.30
N LEU A 217 4.40 7.14 4.94
CA LEU A 217 4.02 8.50 4.50
C LEU A 217 5.23 9.43 4.48
N ALA A 218 6.04 9.45 5.54
CA ALA A 218 7.24 10.27 5.62
C ALA A 218 8.26 9.86 4.55
N SER A 219 8.50 8.56 4.38
CA SER A 219 9.45 8.04 3.39
C SER A 219 9.07 8.43 1.97
N LEU A 220 7.77 8.33 1.61
CA LEU A 220 7.27 8.76 0.30
C LEU A 220 7.30 10.29 0.14
N ALA A 221 6.99 11.02 1.21
CA ALA A 221 6.94 12.48 1.17
C ALA A 221 8.34 13.12 1.05
N TRP A 222 9.40 12.44 1.47
CA TRP A 222 10.80 12.85 1.25
C TRP A 222 11.43 12.25 0.00
N ALA A 223 10.80 11.26 -0.62
CA ALA A 223 11.34 10.61 -1.80
C ALA A 223 11.24 11.51 -3.04
N PRO A 224 12.19 11.42 -3.98
CA PRO A 224 12.04 12.03 -5.29
C PRO A 224 10.91 11.33 -6.07
N PRO A 225 10.40 11.94 -7.16
CA PRO A 225 9.49 11.27 -8.07
C PRO A 225 10.06 9.95 -8.61
N SER A 226 9.18 9.03 -8.98
CA SER A 226 9.58 7.80 -9.67
C SER A 226 9.99 8.11 -11.13
N PRO A 227 10.92 7.33 -11.73
CA PRO A 227 11.17 7.41 -13.16
C PRO A 227 9.88 7.13 -13.95
N THR A 228 9.58 7.97 -14.94
CA THR A 228 8.36 7.81 -15.77
C THR A 228 8.49 6.72 -16.83
N THR A 229 9.72 6.44 -17.24
CA THR A 229 10.03 5.40 -18.23
C THR A 229 11.14 4.52 -17.68
N VAL A 230 10.94 3.21 -17.70
CA VAL A 230 11.96 2.20 -17.44
C VAL A 230 11.92 1.20 -18.59
N LYS A 231 13.05 1.01 -19.26
CA LYS A 231 13.18 0.05 -20.35
C LYS A 231 14.16 -1.06 -19.98
N ILE A 232 13.89 -2.26 -20.45
CA ILE A 232 14.77 -3.42 -20.25
C ILE A 232 15.24 -3.97 -21.58
N GLY A 233 16.48 -4.41 -21.64
CA GLY A 233 17.12 -5.07 -22.79
C GLY A 233 18.01 -6.20 -22.32
N GLY A 234 18.79 -6.78 -23.24
CA GLY A 234 19.65 -7.95 -22.93
C GLY A 234 18.97 -9.29 -23.27
N ILE A 235 17.90 -9.25 -24.06
CA ILE A 235 17.23 -10.46 -24.57
C ILE A 235 18.27 -11.33 -25.28
N VAL A 236 18.32 -12.62 -24.93
CA VAL A 236 19.28 -13.64 -25.38
C VAL A 236 20.76 -13.30 -25.07
N GLN A 237 21.00 -12.52 -24.02
CA GLN A 237 22.34 -12.22 -23.49
C GLN A 237 22.46 -12.63 -22.01
N PRO A 238 23.65 -12.91 -21.49
CA PRO A 238 23.85 -13.22 -20.08
C PRO A 238 23.90 -11.92 -19.24
N ALA A 239 23.02 -10.98 -19.51
CA ALA A 239 22.97 -9.68 -18.87
C ALA A 239 21.58 -9.07 -18.99
N ALA A 240 21.15 -8.29 -17.97
CA ALA A 240 19.99 -7.44 -18.04
C ALA A 240 20.45 -5.98 -18.19
N LYS A 241 19.99 -5.31 -19.24
CA LYS A 241 20.32 -3.91 -19.53
C LYS A 241 19.13 -3.02 -19.18
N PHE A 242 19.39 -1.87 -18.58
CA PHE A 242 18.36 -0.95 -18.16
C PHE A 242 18.62 0.44 -18.70
N GLN A 243 17.55 1.14 -19.07
CA GLN A 243 17.54 2.57 -19.36
C GLN A 243 16.29 3.18 -18.71
N TRP A 244 16.42 4.37 -18.13
CA TRP A 244 15.28 5.07 -17.50
C TRP A 244 15.34 6.56 -17.70
N SER A 245 14.18 7.21 -17.51
CA SER A 245 14.09 8.67 -17.55
C SER A 245 14.83 9.28 -16.35
N LYS A 246 15.59 10.33 -16.60
CA LYS A 246 16.22 11.10 -15.52
C LYS A 246 15.15 11.73 -14.64
N VAL A 247 15.41 11.76 -13.34
CA VAL A 247 14.62 12.45 -12.32
C VAL A 247 15.50 13.55 -11.73
N ASP A 248 15.07 14.81 -11.84
CA ASP A 248 15.92 15.98 -11.53
C ASP A 248 16.36 16.03 -10.07
N ASP A 249 15.49 15.64 -9.14
CA ASP A 249 15.76 15.65 -7.69
C ASP A 249 16.42 14.36 -7.19
N ALA A 250 16.66 13.40 -8.07
CA ALA A 250 17.37 12.18 -7.70
C ALA A 250 18.86 12.43 -7.56
N LYS A 251 19.49 11.81 -6.56
CA LYS A 251 20.94 11.74 -6.36
C LYS A 251 21.53 10.42 -6.83
N GLY A 252 20.69 9.52 -7.26
CA GLY A 252 21.05 8.24 -7.82
C GLY A 252 19.86 7.34 -8.00
N TYR A 253 20.14 6.13 -8.43
CA TYR A 253 19.11 5.14 -8.71
C TYR A 253 19.48 3.80 -8.10
N LYS A 254 18.46 2.98 -7.86
CA LYS A 254 18.61 1.62 -7.40
C LYS A 254 17.85 0.67 -8.32
N ILE A 255 18.54 -0.35 -8.81
CA ILE A 255 17.93 -1.44 -9.55
C ILE A 255 17.50 -2.51 -8.55
N TYR A 256 16.28 -2.99 -8.68
CA TYR A 256 15.70 -4.08 -7.92
C TYR A 256 15.46 -5.28 -8.81
N TRP A 257 15.66 -6.48 -8.28
CA TRP A 257 15.20 -7.70 -8.94
C TRP A 257 14.76 -8.74 -7.91
N ARG A 258 13.88 -9.62 -8.34
CA ARG A 258 13.34 -10.72 -7.55
C ARG A 258 13.06 -11.93 -8.43
N ASP A 259 13.13 -13.12 -7.86
CA ASP A 259 12.68 -14.33 -8.52
C ASP A 259 11.21 -14.18 -8.92
N THR A 260 10.79 -14.76 -10.04
CA THR A 260 9.41 -14.64 -10.54
C THR A 260 8.36 -15.22 -9.58
N THR A 261 8.80 -16.04 -8.62
CA THR A 261 7.97 -16.62 -7.55
C THR A 261 8.05 -15.87 -6.21
N SER A 262 8.98 -14.92 -6.08
CA SER A 262 9.14 -14.13 -4.85
C SER A 262 8.06 -13.05 -4.72
N PRO A 263 7.48 -12.90 -3.51
CA PRO A 263 6.45 -11.87 -3.27
C PRO A 263 7.04 -10.46 -3.13
N THR A 264 8.31 -10.35 -2.75
CA THR A 264 9.02 -9.10 -2.46
C THR A 264 10.31 -9.00 -3.26
N TRP A 265 10.93 -7.83 -3.26
CA TRP A 265 12.22 -7.64 -3.90
C TRP A 265 13.32 -8.38 -3.12
N ASP A 266 13.99 -9.35 -3.76
CA ASP A 266 15.01 -10.18 -3.14
C ASP A 266 16.36 -9.50 -3.14
N TYR A 267 16.65 -8.74 -4.20
CA TYR A 267 17.94 -8.11 -4.43
C TYR A 267 17.80 -6.66 -4.83
N SER A 268 18.84 -5.88 -4.53
CA SER A 268 18.93 -4.51 -5.02
C SER A 268 20.39 -4.07 -5.18
N ARG A 269 20.61 -3.11 -6.07
CA ARG A 269 21.91 -2.50 -6.31
C ARG A 269 21.79 -1.02 -6.56
N TYR A 270 22.46 -0.21 -5.73
CA TYR A 270 22.64 1.21 -5.99
C TYR A 270 23.64 1.41 -7.13
N VAL A 271 23.29 2.24 -8.12
CA VAL A 271 24.07 2.41 -9.35
C VAL A 271 24.56 3.83 -9.58
N GLY A 272 24.34 4.74 -8.61
CA GLY A 272 24.74 6.15 -8.73
C GLY A 272 23.81 6.98 -9.60
N ASP A 273 24.22 8.20 -9.93
CA ASP A 273 23.48 9.14 -10.78
C ASP A 273 23.73 8.82 -12.26
N VAL A 274 23.10 7.74 -12.72
CA VAL A 274 23.16 7.27 -14.11
C VAL A 274 21.75 7.01 -14.62
N THR A 275 21.55 7.03 -15.94
CA THR A 275 20.25 6.72 -16.56
C THR A 275 20.25 5.41 -17.35
N GLU A 276 21.35 4.68 -17.27
CA GLU A 276 21.48 3.33 -17.83
C GLU A 276 22.43 2.49 -16.98
N PHE A 277 22.22 1.20 -16.99
CA PHE A 277 23.07 0.25 -16.29
C PHE A 277 22.93 -1.17 -16.90
N THR A 278 24.03 -1.92 -16.86
CA THR A 278 24.03 -3.34 -17.22
C THR A 278 24.33 -4.19 -16.01
N LEU A 279 23.45 -5.14 -15.71
CA LEU A 279 23.64 -6.17 -14.69
C LEU A 279 24.14 -7.43 -15.38
N GLU A 280 25.42 -7.70 -15.25
CA GLU A 280 26.08 -8.84 -15.88
C GLU A 280 25.85 -10.16 -15.14
N GLY A 281 25.95 -11.27 -15.87
CA GLY A 281 25.91 -12.62 -15.28
C GLY A 281 24.53 -13.05 -14.81
N ILE A 282 23.45 -12.51 -15.36
CA ILE A 282 22.07 -12.80 -14.98
C ILE A 282 21.26 -13.33 -16.17
N VAL A 283 20.43 -14.35 -15.90
CA VAL A 283 19.42 -14.82 -16.85
C VAL A 283 18.15 -14.02 -16.64
N ILE A 284 17.87 -13.11 -17.58
CA ILE A 284 16.78 -12.12 -17.48
C ILE A 284 15.41 -12.78 -17.21
N ASP A 285 15.15 -13.94 -17.83
CA ASP A 285 13.85 -14.62 -17.79
C ASP A 285 13.49 -15.19 -16.43
N ASN A 286 14.48 -15.33 -15.51
CA ASN A 286 14.23 -15.86 -14.17
C ASN A 286 13.74 -14.81 -13.17
N PHE A 287 13.77 -13.52 -13.54
CA PHE A 287 13.57 -12.42 -12.60
C PHE A 287 12.56 -11.39 -13.11
N PHE A 288 11.90 -10.75 -12.17
CA PHE A 288 11.29 -9.44 -12.39
C PHE A 288 12.27 -8.35 -11.95
N PHE A 289 12.21 -7.21 -12.65
CA PHE A 289 13.09 -6.08 -12.42
C PHE A 289 12.32 -4.78 -12.20
N GLY A 290 12.99 -3.80 -11.61
CA GLY A 290 12.48 -2.45 -11.50
C GLY A 290 13.57 -1.46 -11.11
N VAL A 291 13.24 -0.18 -11.22
CA VAL A 291 14.14 0.93 -10.89
C VAL A 291 13.43 1.90 -9.95
N SER A 292 14.11 2.36 -8.91
CA SER A 292 13.70 3.46 -8.06
C SER A 292 14.69 4.62 -8.15
N ALA A 293 14.21 5.85 -7.99
CA ALA A 293 15.03 7.02 -7.78
C ALA A 293 15.35 7.14 -6.27
N VAL A 294 16.54 7.62 -5.95
CA VAL A 294 17.04 7.80 -4.58
C VAL A 294 17.33 9.27 -4.36
N GLY A 295 16.73 9.88 -3.35
CA GLY A 295 16.93 11.28 -2.98
C GLY A 295 18.21 11.50 -2.14
N GLU A 296 18.49 12.75 -1.82
CA GLU A 296 19.69 13.16 -1.08
C GLU A 296 19.78 12.52 0.31
N ASN A 297 18.65 12.33 0.97
CA ASN A 297 18.58 11.71 2.30
C ASN A 297 18.43 10.18 2.27
N GLY A 298 18.60 9.56 1.09
CA GLY A 298 18.48 8.11 0.92
C GLY A 298 17.06 7.57 0.83
N PHE A 299 16.03 8.45 0.86
CA PHE A 299 14.65 8.02 0.62
C PHE A 299 14.45 7.67 -0.85
N GLU A 300 13.72 6.61 -1.08
CA GLU A 300 13.53 6.03 -2.41
C GLU A 300 12.09 6.24 -2.89
N SER A 301 11.93 6.48 -4.17
CA SER A 301 10.63 6.40 -4.83
C SER A 301 10.10 4.95 -4.84
N PRO A 302 8.80 4.73 -5.04
CA PRO A 302 8.30 3.41 -5.41
C PRO A 302 9.06 2.86 -6.63
N VAL A 303 9.25 1.54 -6.63
CA VAL A 303 9.93 0.86 -7.74
C VAL A 303 9.02 0.85 -8.97
N VAL A 304 9.56 1.25 -10.11
CA VAL A 304 8.87 1.21 -11.40
C VAL A 304 9.29 -0.03 -12.16
N PHE A 305 8.31 -0.85 -12.52
CA PHE A 305 8.49 -2.01 -13.39
C PHE A 305 8.77 -1.54 -14.83
N PRO A 306 9.59 -2.27 -15.62
CA PRO A 306 9.84 -1.89 -17.02
C PRO A 306 8.54 -1.76 -17.84
N ASN A 307 8.38 -0.62 -18.46
CA ASN A 307 7.26 -0.28 -19.33
C ASN A 307 7.65 -0.20 -20.83
N GLY A 308 8.83 -0.69 -21.16
CA GLY A 308 9.35 -0.78 -22.53
C GLY A 308 10.54 -1.74 -22.63
N ILE A 309 10.82 -2.17 -23.86
CA ILE A 309 12.03 -2.91 -24.20
C ILE A 309 12.87 -2.13 -25.19
N PHE A 310 14.18 -2.41 -25.19
CA PHE A 310 15.10 -1.96 -26.25
C PHE A 310 16.03 -3.11 -26.63
N ARG A 311 16.60 -3.04 -27.83
CA ARG A 311 17.49 -4.06 -28.40
C ARG A 311 18.96 -3.70 -28.18
#